data_07fe4faac18d5c60a2961cb134b8b0af
#
_entry.id   07fe4faac18d5c60a2961cb134b8b0af
#
_cell.length_a   1.000
_cell.length_b   1.000
_cell.length_c   1.000
_cell.angle_alpha   90.00
_cell.angle_beta   90.00
_cell.angle_gamma   90.00
#
_symmetry.space_group_name_H-M   'P 1'
#
loop_
_entity.id
_entity.type
_entity.pdbx_description
1 polymer ?
#
loop_
_entity_poly.entity_id
_entity_poly.type
_entity_poly.pdbx_seq_one_letter_code
_entity_poly.pdbx_strand_id
1 'polypeptide(L)'
;MKHAGARLKLEWQGYKLIGSNFGVKGCHWLKSKLLYGKPCYKEKFYGIQSHRCLQMTPTVDICNCQCLYCWRFHGMKDYPRASKEEPREILDELIEAQKEIVSGFKGDERCRKEMWEEARAPMHVAISLSGEPTLYPGLSDFIGECKRRRMTTFLVTNGTNPKALGKLD
;
A
#
# COMPACT_ATOMS: atom_id res chain seq x y z
N MET A 1 -5.60 20.60 -14.63
CA MET A 1 -4.50 21.28 -13.90
C MET A 1 -4.52 21.06 -12.36
N LYS A 2 -5.68 21.00 -11.67
CA LYS A 2 -5.73 20.80 -10.20
C LYS A 2 -5.22 19.43 -9.73
N HIS A 3 -5.39 18.36 -10.50
CA HIS A 3 -4.93 17.01 -10.16
C HIS A 3 -3.40 16.82 -10.23
N ALA A 4 -2.71 17.55 -11.11
CA ALA A 4 -1.25 17.48 -11.22
C ALA A 4 -0.55 17.93 -9.93
N GLY A 5 -1.05 19.00 -9.29
CA GLY A 5 -0.47 19.50 -8.04
C GLY A 5 -0.65 18.56 -6.84
N ALA A 6 -1.74 17.76 -6.82
CA ALA A 6 -1.96 16.77 -5.76
C ALA A 6 -1.07 15.53 -5.95
N ARG A 7 -0.90 15.05 -7.18
CA ARG A 7 0.03 13.95 -7.49
C ARG A 7 1.47 14.30 -7.09
N LEU A 8 1.94 15.49 -7.45
CA LEU A 8 3.26 15.98 -7.04
C LEU A 8 3.44 16.00 -5.52
N LYS A 9 2.43 16.43 -4.76
CA LYS A 9 2.50 16.43 -3.29
C LYS A 9 2.61 15.01 -2.72
N LEU A 10 1.89 14.05 -3.29
CA LEU A 10 1.96 12.65 -2.87
C LEU A 10 3.34 12.04 -3.18
N GLU A 11 3.87 12.32 -4.37
CA GLU A 11 5.22 11.88 -4.74
C GLU A 11 6.29 12.49 -3.81
N TRP A 12 6.16 13.75 -3.45
CA TRP A 12 7.01 14.40 -2.44
C TRP A 12 6.90 13.73 -1.06
N GLN A 13 5.74 13.20 -0.72
CA GLN A 13 5.55 12.40 0.49
C GLN A 13 6.10 10.97 0.37
N GLY A 14 6.71 10.63 -0.76
CA GLY A 14 7.31 9.32 -1.01
C GLY A 14 6.34 8.25 -1.51
N TYR A 15 5.17 8.65 -2.03
CA TYR A 15 4.30 7.73 -2.75
C TYR A 15 4.83 7.48 -4.16
N LYS A 16 4.72 6.24 -4.59
CA LYS A 16 4.72 5.88 -6.02
C LYS A 16 3.28 5.66 -6.43
N LEU A 17 2.82 6.44 -7.40
CA LEU A 17 1.45 6.41 -7.89
C LEU A 17 1.36 5.49 -9.10
N ILE A 18 0.37 4.62 -9.11
CA ILE A 18 0.13 3.60 -10.12
C ILE A 18 -1.30 3.75 -10.62
N GLY A 19 -1.47 3.67 -11.93
CA GLY A 19 -2.78 3.86 -12.54
C GLY A 19 -3.44 5.17 -12.11
N SER A 20 -4.75 5.13 -11.92
CA SER A 20 -5.55 6.31 -11.56
C SER A 20 -5.53 6.61 -10.06
N ASN A 21 -5.58 5.60 -9.20
CA ASN A 21 -5.88 5.76 -7.77
C ASN A 21 -5.04 4.91 -6.83
N PHE A 22 -4.12 4.09 -7.37
CA PHE A 22 -3.27 3.27 -6.54
C PHE A 22 -2.02 4.00 -6.09
N GLY A 23 -1.55 3.65 -4.91
CA GLY A 23 -0.30 4.18 -4.40
C GLY A 23 0.44 3.18 -3.52
N VAL A 24 1.76 3.17 -3.66
CA VAL A 24 2.68 2.41 -2.82
C VAL A 24 3.59 3.36 -2.07
N LYS A 25 3.92 3.05 -0.84
CA LYS A 25 4.89 3.81 -0.06
C LYS A 25 5.69 2.88 0.84
N GLY A 26 6.99 3.09 0.90
CA GLY A 26 7.85 2.39 1.84
C GLY A 26 7.48 2.75 3.28
N CYS A 27 7.02 1.77 4.05
CA CYS A 27 6.66 1.97 5.44
C CYS A 27 7.92 2.17 6.30
N HIS A 28 7.80 2.94 7.37
CA HIS A 28 8.89 3.14 8.35
C HIS A 28 9.45 1.80 8.85
N TRP A 29 8.60 0.82 9.10
CA TRP A 29 9.00 -0.49 9.62
C TRP A 29 9.69 -1.37 8.58
N LEU A 30 9.39 -1.22 7.29
CA LEU A 30 10.17 -1.84 6.22
C LEU A 30 11.63 -1.39 6.30
N LYS A 31 11.85 -0.07 6.33
CA LYS A 31 13.19 0.53 6.51
C LYS A 31 13.85 0.06 7.80
N SER A 32 13.09 0.12 8.91
CA SER A 32 13.61 -0.27 10.23
C SER A 32 14.03 -1.74 10.29
N LYS A 33 13.27 -2.62 9.64
CA LYS A 33 13.60 -4.04 9.53
C LYS A 33 14.84 -4.27 8.66
N LEU A 34 14.91 -3.62 7.49
CA LEU A 34 16.04 -3.77 6.56
C LEU A 34 17.36 -3.30 7.19
N LEU A 35 17.36 -2.15 7.86
CA LEU A 35 18.60 -1.51 8.34
C LEU A 35 18.98 -1.90 9.77
N TYR A 36 18.02 -2.24 10.61
CA TYR A 36 18.24 -2.43 12.06
C TYR A 36 17.68 -3.74 12.59
N GLY A 37 17.07 -4.59 11.74
CA GLY A 37 16.45 -5.85 12.16
C GLY A 37 15.18 -5.66 13.01
N LYS A 38 14.69 -4.43 13.22
CA LYS A 38 13.56 -4.14 14.11
C LYS A 38 12.23 -4.44 13.43
N PRO A 39 11.44 -5.42 13.93
CA PRO A 39 10.17 -5.81 13.34
C PRO A 39 9.05 -4.82 13.66
N CYS A 40 8.02 -4.77 12.80
CA CYS A 40 6.78 -4.06 13.09
C CYS A 40 5.87 -4.89 14.03
N TYR A 41 4.80 -4.26 14.54
CA TYR A 41 3.83 -4.97 15.37
C TYR A 41 3.16 -6.15 14.64
N LYS A 42 2.94 -6.04 13.32
CA LYS A 42 2.35 -7.13 12.53
C LYS A 42 3.25 -8.38 12.51
N GLU A 43 4.56 -8.21 12.45
CA GLU A 43 5.50 -9.32 12.59
C GLU A 43 5.43 -9.95 13.97
N LYS A 44 5.34 -9.13 15.02
CA LYS A 44 5.28 -9.60 16.40
C LYS A 44 3.99 -10.36 16.74
N PHE A 45 2.85 -9.90 16.23
CA PHE A 45 1.53 -10.44 16.61
C PHE A 45 0.96 -11.44 15.60
N TYR A 46 1.32 -11.31 14.31
CA TYR A 46 0.74 -12.11 13.23
C TYR A 46 1.77 -12.95 12.47
N GLY A 47 3.05 -12.90 12.85
CA GLY A 47 4.11 -13.71 12.26
C GLY A 47 4.47 -13.37 10.83
N ILE A 48 4.08 -12.18 10.32
CA ILE A 48 4.49 -11.73 8.99
C ILE A 48 5.96 -11.33 8.97
N GLN A 49 6.55 -11.24 7.79
CA GLN A 49 7.91 -10.72 7.60
C GLN A 49 7.85 -9.24 7.22
N SER A 50 8.23 -8.32 8.13
CA SER A 50 8.07 -6.86 7.92
C SER A 50 8.77 -6.35 6.66
N HIS A 51 9.93 -6.91 6.32
CA HIS A 51 10.69 -6.52 5.13
C HIS A 51 10.05 -7.01 3.82
N ARG A 52 9.12 -7.97 3.87
CA ARG A 52 8.35 -8.47 2.73
C ARG A 52 6.92 -7.92 2.68
N CYS A 53 6.68 -6.83 3.42
CA CYS A 53 5.36 -6.18 3.46
C CYS A 53 5.30 -5.03 2.45
N LEU A 54 4.45 -5.19 1.43
CA LEU A 54 4.07 -4.15 0.49
C LEU A 54 2.96 -3.32 1.11
N GLN A 55 3.21 -2.03 1.37
CA GLN A 55 2.19 -1.12 1.89
C GLN A 55 1.61 -0.29 0.75
N MET A 56 0.30 -0.39 0.54
CA MET A 56 -0.39 0.22 -0.58
C MET A 56 -1.78 0.74 -0.23
N THR A 57 -2.37 1.50 -1.14
CA THR A 57 -3.78 1.88 -1.14
C THR A 57 -4.35 1.81 -2.55
N PRO A 58 -5.59 1.33 -2.74
CA PRO A 58 -6.29 1.38 -4.03
C PRO A 58 -7.06 2.68 -4.23
N THR A 59 -7.03 3.60 -3.27
CA THR A 59 -7.86 4.81 -3.21
C THR A 59 -7.07 5.99 -2.65
N VAL A 60 -5.90 6.29 -3.27
CA VAL A 60 -5.07 7.41 -2.83
C VAL A 60 -5.92 8.66 -2.64
N ASP A 61 -5.96 9.17 -1.40
CA ASP A 61 -6.72 10.35 -0.98
C ASP A 61 -8.25 10.34 -1.22
N ILE A 62 -8.82 9.22 -1.68
CA ILE A 62 -10.26 9.03 -1.82
C ILE A 62 -10.81 8.44 -0.52
N CYS A 63 -11.58 9.22 0.23
CA CYS A 63 -12.17 8.78 1.49
C CYS A 63 -13.48 9.55 1.75
N ASN A 64 -14.45 8.88 2.35
CA ASN A 64 -15.71 9.46 2.76
C ASN A 64 -15.69 10.07 4.18
N CYS A 65 -14.53 10.04 4.87
CA CYS A 65 -14.34 10.66 6.18
C CYS A 65 -13.31 11.81 6.13
N GLN A 66 -13.39 12.72 7.11
CA GLN A 66 -12.47 13.84 7.34
C GLN A 66 -11.96 13.81 8.79
N CYS A 67 -11.28 12.73 9.16
CA CYS A 67 -10.78 12.53 10.52
C CYS A 67 -9.74 13.61 10.89
N LEU A 68 -9.85 14.20 12.08
CA LEU A 68 -8.95 15.25 12.56
C LEU A 68 -7.49 14.82 12.62
N TYR A 69 -7.22 13.54 12.89
CA TYR A 69 -5.87 12.96 12.96
C TYR A 69 -5.37 12.41 11.63
N CYS A 70 -6.16 12.56 10.55
CA CYS A 70 -5.77 12.02 9.25
C CYS A 70 -4.70 12.88 8.60
N TRP A 71 -3.59 12.27 8.23
CA TRP A 71 -2.45 12.91 7.59
C TRP A 71 -2.57 13.06 6.06
N ARG A 72 -3.71 12.62 5.47
CA ARG A 72 -3.96 12.84 4.04
C ARG A 72 -4.28 14.30 3.74
N PHE A 73 -4.09 14.70 2.48
CA PHE A 73 -4.45 16.04 2.03
C PHE A 73 -5.97 16.15 1.80
N HIS A 74 -6.64 16.96 2.61
CA HIS A 74 -8.11 17.17 2.57
C HIS A 74 -8.59 18.22 1.55
N GLY A 75 -7.70 18.80 0.73
CA GLY A 75 -8.01 19.93 -0.14
C GLY A 75 -8.62 19.61 -1.50
N MET A 76 -8.80 18.33 -1.83
CA MET A 76 -9.42 17.92 -3.09
C MET A 76 -10.91 17.61 -2.87
N LYS A 77 -11.77 18.37 -3.54
CA LYS A 77 -13.24 18.16 -3.46
C LYS A 77 -13.76 17.21 -4.53
N ASP A 78 -13.05 17.10 -5.65
CA ASP A 78 -13.45 16.31 -6.81
C ASP A 78 -12.46 15.15 -7.00
N TYR A 79 -12.72 14.05 -6.30
CA TYR A 79 -11.97 12.80 -6.53
C TYR A 79 -12.57 12.07 -7.74
N PRO A 80 -11.74 11.63 -8.70
CA PRO A 80 -12.23 10.68 -9.70
C PRO A 80 -12.77 9.45 -8.96
N ARG A 81 -13.86 8.88 -9.45
CA ARG A 81 -14.28 7.57 -8.94
C ARG A 81 -13.16 6.59 -9.16
N ALA A 82 -12.89 5.75 -8.15
CA ALA A 82 -11.90 4.68 -8.28
C ALA A 82 -12.25 3.83 -9.51
N SER A 83 -11.37 3.79 -10.49
CA SER A 83 -11.53 2.96 -11.68
C SER A 83 -11.36 1.50 -11.31
N LYS A 84 -12.11 0.62 -11.96
CA LYS A 84 -11.88 -0.81 -11.85
C LYS A 84 -10.76 -1.17 -12.84
N GLU A 85 -9.57 -1.37 -12.30
CA GLU A 85 -8.40 -1.83 -13.06
C GLU A 85 -8.25 -3.35 -12.88
N GLU A 86 -7.54 -4.01 -13.80
CA GLU A 86 -7.34 -5.45 -13.73
C GLU A 86 -6.44 -5.81 -12.54
N PRO A 87 -6.94 -6.60 -11.56
CA PRO A 87 -6.22 -6.85 -10.31
C PRO A 87 -4.83 -7.47 -10.49
N ARG A 88 -4.68 -8.31 -11.52
CA ARG A 88 -3.41 -8.96 -11.82
C ARG A 88 -2.35 -7.96 -12.25
N GLU A 89 -2.69 -7.10 -13.19
CA GLU A 89 -1.79 -6.08 -13.75
C GLU A 89 -1.38 -5.08 -12.67
N ILE A 90 -2.36 -4.61 -11.91
CA ILE A 90 -2.10 -3.68 -10.80
C ILE A 90 -1.20 -4.31 -9.74
N LEU A 91 -1.40 -5.56 -9.38
CA LEU A 91 -0.53 -6.21 -8.39
C LEU A 91 0.91 -6.36 -8.90
N ASP A 92 1.09 -6.62 -10.19
CA ASP A 92 2.41 -6.66 -10.81
C ASP A 92 3.10 -5.29 -10.74
N GLU A 93 2.40 -4.20 -11.10
CA GLU A 93 2.93 -2.84 -11.01
C GLU A 93 3.24 -2.43 -9.57
N LEU A 94 2.41 -2.82 -8.60
CA LEU A 94 2.64 -2.57 -7.18
C LEU A 94 3.92 -3.28 -6.68
N ILE A 95 4.17 -4.50 -7.14
CA ILE A 95 5.39 -5.26 -6.83
C ILE A 95 6.61 -4.59 -7.44
N GLU A 96 6.53 -4.14 -8.69
CA GLU A 96 7.64 -3.41 -9.32
C GLU A 96 7.94 -2.08 -8.58
N ALA A 97 6.90 -1.33 -8.20
CA ALA A 97 7.08 -0.13 -7.39
C ALA A 97 7.74 -0.43 -6.02
N GLN A 98 7.42 -1.56 -5.39
CA GLN A 98 8.10 -2.01 -4.17
C GLN A 98 9.58 -2.28 -4.44
N LYS A 99 9.92 -2.96 -5.54
CA LYS A 99 11.32 -3.22 -5.92
C LYS A 99 12.12 -1.93 -6.10
N GLU A 100 11.51 -0.91 -6.70
CA GLU A 100 12.15 0.39 -6.85
C GLU A 100 12.35 1.08 -5.47
N ILE A 101 11.35 1.03 -4.58
CA ILE A 101 11.46 1.60 -3.23
C ILE A 101 12.60 0.95 -2.44
N VAL A 102 12.73 -0.37 -2.51
CA VAL A 102 13.79 -1.07 -1.77
C VAL A 102 15.15 -1.00 -2.47
N SER A 103 15.24 -0.61 -3.74
CA SER A 103 16.49 -0.51 -4.47
C SER A 103 17.49 0.44 -3.81
N GLY A 104 17.00 1.49 -3.16
CA GLY A 104 17.83 2.47 -2.44
C GLY A 104 18.57 1.91 -1.22
N PHE A 105 18.25 0.69 -0.78
CA PHE A 105 18.93 0.03 0.35
C PHE A 105 20.03 -0.94 -0.08
N LYS A 106 20.21 -1.19 -1.39
CA LYS A 106 21.15 -2.18 -1.92
C LYS A 106 22.61 -1.96 -1.51
N GLY A 107 23.02 -0.72 -1.37
CA GLY A 107 24.39 -0.34 -1.03
C GLY A 107 24.60 0.03 0.43
N ASP A 108 23.59 -0.09 1.29
CA ASP A 108 23.71 0.24 2.71
C ASP A 108 24.29 -0.97 3.47
N GLU A 109 25.44 -0.79 4.10
CA GLU A 109 26.16 -1.85 4.84
C GLU A 109 25.33 -2.47 5.98
N ARG A 110 24.35 -1.72 6.50
CA ARG A 110 23.42 -2.20 7.53
C ARG A 110 22.35 -3.15 6.97
N CYS A 111 22.13 -3.12 5.65
CA CYS A 111 21.12 -3.94 4.99
C CYS A 111 21.75 -5.27 4.53
N ARG A 112 21.37 -6.37 5.19
CA ARG A 112 21.83 -7.69 4.77
C ARG A 112 21.30 -8.03 3.37
N LYS A 113 22.17 -8.54 2.51
CA LYS A 113 21.86 -8.85 1.11
C LYS A 113 20.66 -9.79 0.97
N GLU A 114 20.60 -10.85 1.77
CA GLU A 114 19.50 -11.83 1.74
C GLU A 114 18.16 -11.17 2.06
N MET A 115 18.12 -10.32 3.10
CA MET A 115 16.90 -9.61 3.50
C MET A 115 16.47 -8.58 2.44
N TRP A 116 17.44 -7.96 1.77
CA TRP A 116 17.16 -7.05 0.65
C TRP A 116 16.56 -7.80 -0.55
N GLU A 117 17.09 -8.97 -0.89
CA GLU A 117 16.57 -9.81 -1.96
C GLU A 117 15.14 -10.29 -1.65
N GLU A 118 14.89 -10.72 -0.42
CA GLU A 118 13.55 -11.10 0.04
C GLU A 118 12.55 -9.93 -0.02
N ALA A 119 12.97 -8.71 0.32
CA ALA A 119 12.10 -7.52 0.30
C ALA A 119 11.62 -7.15 -1.11
N ARG A 120 12.32 -7.58 -2.16
CA ARG A 120 11.92 -7.42 -3.55
C ARG A 120 10.82 -8.38 -4.01
N ALA A 121 10.57 -9.43 -3.20
CA ALA A 121 9.51 -10.40 -3.43
C ALA A 121 8.51 -10.34 -2.25
N PRO A 122 7.59 -9.36 -2.23
CA PRO A 122 6.64 -9.21 -1.13
C PRO A 122 5.72 -10.43 -1.01
N MET A 123 5.41 -10.80 0.23
CA MET A 123 4.47 -11.87 0.56
C MET A 123 3.28 -11.39 1.40
N HIS A 124 3.30 -10.13 1.78
CA HIS A 124 2.26 -9.53 2.61
C HIS A 124 1.84 -8.21 2.01
N VAL A 125 0.54 -7.99 1.82
CA VAL A 125 -0.02 -6.73 1.30
C VAL A 125 -0.77 -6.02 2.42
N ALA A 126 -0.26 -4.86 2.83
CA ALA A 126 -0.94 -4.01 3.80
C ALA A 126 -1.70 -2.90 3.05
N ILE A 127 -3.01 -3.03 2.98
CA ILE A 127 -3.93 -2.05 2.38
C ILE A 127 -4.24 -1.03 3.48
N SER A 128 -3.33 -0.06 3.70
CA SER A 128 -3.31 0.75 4.92
C SER A 128 -2.70 2.16 4.76
N LEU A 129 -2.65 2.68 3.54
CA LEU A 129 -2.23 4.06 3.28
C LEU A 129 -3.43 5.02 3.29
N SER A 130 -3.26 6.23 2.75
CA SER A 130 -4.34 7.22 2.67
C SER A 130 -5.53 6.74 1.83
N GLY A 131 -6.72 7.23 2.17
CA GLY A 131 -7.96 6.85 1.52
C GLY A 131 -8.73 5.76 2.27
N GLU A 132 -9.92 5.43 1.74
CA GLU A 132 -10.77 4.36 2.26
C GLU A 132 -10.87 3.24 1.22
N PRO A 133 -10.21 2.09 1.45
CA PRO A 133 -10.10 1.04 0.45
C PRO A 133 -11.44 0.40 0.07
N THR A 134 -12.45 0.43 0.94
CA THR A 134 -13.78 -0.12 0.62
C THR A 134 -14.56 0.70 -0.40
N LEU A 135 -14.06 1.87 -0.78
CA LEU A 135 -14.58 2.67 -1.90
C LEU A 135 -14.06 2.20 -3.27
N TYR A 136 -13.07 1.31 -3.28
CA TYR A 136 -12.58 0.69 -4.51
C TYR A 136 -13.49 -0.48 -4.91
N PRO A 137 -14.15 -0.43 -6.09
CA PRO A 137 -15.12 -1.46 -6.50
C PRO A 137 -14.48 -2.85 -6.71
N GLY A 138 -13.20 -2.90 -7.04
CA GLY A 138 -12.43 -4.12 -7.28
C GLY A 138 -11.72 -4.69 -6.05
N LEU A 139 -12.04 -4.24 -4.82
CA LEU A 139 -11.30 -4.63 -3.62
C LEU A 139 -11.31 -6.15 -3.38
N SER A 140 -12.47 -6.81 -3.54
CA SER A 140 -12.59 -8.27 -3.38
C SER A 140 -11.75 -9.01 -4.42
N ASP A 141 -11.84 -8.60 -5.69
CA ASP A 141 -11.07 -9.20 -6.79
C ASP A 141 -9.56 -9.04 -6.57
N PHE A 142 -9.13 -7.87 -6.07
CA PHE A 142 -7.73 -7.60 -5.73
C PHE A 142 -7.23 -8.47 -4.57
N ILE A 143 -8.02 -8.60 -3.51
CA ILE A 143 -7.70 -9.49 -2.38
C ILE A 143 -7.64 -10.95 -2.86
N GLY A 144 -8.59 -11.36 -3.72
CA GLY A 144 -8.59 -12.68 -4.35
C GLY A 144 -7.32 -12.95 -5.16
N GLU A 145 -6.82 -11.95 -5.91
CA GLU A 145 -5.55 -12.06 -6.64
C GLU A 145 -4.36 -12.22 -5.69
N CYS A 146 -4.32 -11.46 -4.59
CA CYS A 146 -3.29 -11.62 -3.57
C CYS A 146 -3.28 -13.04 -3.00
N LYS A 147 -4.46 -13.59 -2.67
CA LYS A 147 -4.61 -14.97 -2.18
C LYS A 147 -4.14 -16.02 -3.20
N ARG A 148 -4.49 -15.85 -4.49
CA ARG A 148 -4.00 -16.75 -5.57
C ARG A 148 -2.48 -16.79 -5.65
N ARG A 149 -1.80 -15.67 -5.36
CA ARG A 149 -0.34 -15.58 -5.28
C ARG A 149 0.22 -15.98 -3.92
N ARG A 150 -0.60 -16.53 -3.03
CA ARG A 150 -0.22 -16.94 -1.65
C ARG A 150 0.29 -15.77 -0.80
N MET A 151 -0.16 -14.56 -1.11
CA MET A 151 0.14 -13.38 -0.32
C MET A 151 -0.93 -13.17 0.74
N THR A 152 -0.52 -12.85 1.96
CA THR A 152 -1.46 -12.44 3.01
C THR A 152 -1.87 -10.99 2.81
N THR A 153 -3.10 -10.64 3.21
CA THR A 153 -3.63 -9.29 3.13
C THR A 153 -3.96 -8.76 4.53
N PHE A 154 -3.72 -7.48 4.75
CA PHE A 154 -4.07 -6.77 5.98
C PHE A 154 -4.80 -5.49 5.59
N LEU A 155 -6.13 -5.49 5.79
CA LEU A 155 -6.99 -4.36 5.43
C LEU A 155 -7.18 -3.41 6.61
N VAL A 156 -6.95 -2.11 6.38
CA VAL A 156 -7.29 -1.02 7.31
C VAL A 156 -8.40 -0.20 6.69
N THR A 157 -9.52 -0.10 7.37
CA THR A 157 -10.73 0.59 6.91
C THR A 157 -11.35 1.41 8.03
N ASN A 158 -12.10 2.44 7.67
CA ASN A 158 -12.91 3.21 8.61
C ASN A 158 -14.25 2.51 8.97
N GLY A 159 -14.54 1.38 8.34
CA GLY A 159 -15.72 0.55 8.64
C GLY A 159 -17.06 1.10 8.15
N THR A 160 -17.08 2.21 7.41
CA THR A 160 -18.35 2.85 6.99
C THR A 160 -19.07 2.15 5.84
N ASN A 161 -18.44 1.14 5.23
CA ASN A 161 -19.01 0.37 4.12
C ASN A 161 -19.12 -1.14 4.46
N PRO A 162 -20.02 -1.53 5.37
CA PRO A 162 -20.16 -2.93 5.79
C PRO A 162 -20.56 -3.87 4.65
N LYS A 163 -21.28 -3.35 3.63
CA LYS A 163 -21.64 -4.16 2.44
C LYS A 163 -20.43 -4.57 1.61
N ALA A 164 -19.42 -3.70 1.50
CA ALA A 164 -18.16 -4.04 0.82
C ALA A 164 -17.35 -5.03 1.66
N LEU A 165 -17.31 -4.86 2.98
CA LEU A 165 -16.62 -5.76 3.89
C LEU A 165 -17.22 -7.17 3.88
N GLY A 166 -18.55 -7.28 3.85
CA GLY A 166 -19.25 -8.57 3.80
C GLY A 166 -19.07 -9.36 2.48
N LYS A 167 -18.39 -8.79 1.49
CA LYS A 167 -18.03 -9.46 0.23
C LYS A 167 -16.58 -9.95 0.20
N LEU A 168 -15.82 -9.66 1.26
CA LEU A 168 -14.43 -10.10 1.37
C LEU A 168 -14.41 -11.49 2.01
N ASP A 169 -13.80 -12.45 1.33
CA ASP A 169 -13.55 -13.82 1.81
C ASP A 169 -12.23 -13.92 2.61
#